data_20e4ef227042ff4377ab14d3ea30a4ef
#
_entry.id   20e4ef227042ff4377ab14d3ea30a4ef
#
_cell.length_a   1.000
_cell.length_b   1.000
_cell.length_c   1.000
_cell.angle_alpha   90.00
_cell.angle_beta   90.00
_cell.angle_gamma   90.00
#
_symmetry.space_group_name_H-M   'P 1'
#
loop_
_entity.id
_entity.type
_entity.pdbx_description
1 polymer ?
#
loop_
_entity_poly.entity_id
_entity_poly.type
_entity_poly.pdbx_seq_one_letter_code
_entity_poly.pdbx_strand_id
1 'polypeptide(L)'
;MARGNITKRGAKSWRLKFEGGEPDPLTGKRHTRYVTFNGTKKGAQGELTRLLAEVDAGISVAPSPVTVADYLQGWLDGADYLAGKTRERYRALAEQQIIPHLGAMALQKLRPSYIADWHIRLLRSGGKDGNALSARTVSHAHRVLHTALARAVEREVIGRNVASVVRPPKVETEEVEILTANQIGNLFTKLRGHRLLPIAALALGAGLRRGELCALRWGGVDLDEATLRVEYAMEQTRAGLPD
;
A
#
# COMPACT_ATOMS: atom_id res chain seq x y z
N MET A 1 -13.96 -30.26 -10.43
CA MET A 1 -12.71 -30.28 -11.22
C MET A 1 -12.93 -29.61 -12.55
N ALA A 2 -12.22 -28.54 -12.82
CA ALA A 2 -12.27 -27.86 -14.10
C ALA A 2 -11.74 -28.76 -15.22
N ARG A 3 -12.42 -28.75 -16.38
CA ARG A 3 -12.01 -29.54 -17.57
C ARG A 3 -11.34 -28.64 -18.59
N GLY A 4 -10.26 -29.13 -19.20
CA GLY A 4 -9.53 -28.40 -20.24
C GLY A 4 -9.15 -29.28 -21.41
N ASN A 5 -8.91 -28.63 -22.57
CA ASN A 5 -8.48 -29.31 -23.79
C ASN A 5 -7.30 -28.54 -24.44
N ILE A 6 -6.43 -29.26 -25.15
CA ILE A 6 -5.29 -28.72 -25.87
C ILE A 6 -5.45 -29.01 -27.35
N THR A 7 -5.41 -27.97 -28.17
CA THR A 7 -5.49 -28.07 -29.62
C THR A 7 -4.26 -27.48 -30.27
N LYS A 8 -3.61 -28.21 -31.19
CA LYS A 8 -2.48 -27.72 -31.96
C LYS A 8 -2.91 -26.67 -32.98
N ARG A 9 -2.21 -25.52 -33.03
CA ARG A 9 -2.51 -24.41 -33.97
C ARG A 9 -1.38 -24.15 -34.97
N GLY A 10 -0.16 -24.62 -34.67
CA GLY A 10 1.02 -24.44 -35.49
C GLY A 10 2.17 -25.36 -35.07
N ALA A 11 3.32 -25.23 -35.68
CA ALA A 11 4.49 -26.11 -35.40
C ALA A 11 4.88 -26.13 -33.91
N LYS A 12 4.84 -24.99 -33.24
CA LYS A 12 5.14 -24.84 -31.79
C LYS A 12 4.06 -24.05 -31.04
N SER A 13 2.84 -23.92 -31.62
CA SER A 13 1.74 -23.14 -31.03
C SER A 13 0.57 -24.04 -30.66
N TRP A 14 0.07 -23.90 -29.43
CA TRP A 14 -1.00 -24.70 -28.83
C TRP A 14 -2.07 -23.78 -28.29
N ARG A 15 -3.34 -24.09 -28.53
CA ARG A 15 -4.49 -23.45 -27.89
C ARG A 15 -4.93 -24.31 -26.71
N LEU A 16 -4.90 -23.71 -25.52
CA LEU A 16 -5.43 -24.28 -24.29
C LEU A 16 -6.87 -23.76 -24.15
N LYS A 17 -7.84 -24.65 -24.06
CA LYS A 17 -9.23 -24.33 -23.79
C LYS A 17 -9.57 -24.90 -22.41
N PHE A 18 -10.14 -24.10 -21.54
CA PHE A 18 -10.61 -24.56 -20.22
C PHE A 18 -11.79 -23.70 -19.76
N GLU A 19 -12.60 -24.27 -18.86
CA GLU A 19 -13.68 -23.56 -18.21
C GLU A 19 -13.12 -22.90 -16.95
N GLY A 20 -13.37 -21.60 -16.76
CA GLY A 20 -12.84 -20.85 -15.65
C GLY A 20 -13.81 -19.84 -15.07
N GLY A 21 -13.70 -19.62 -13.76
CA GLY A 21 -14.55 -18.70 -13.02
C GLY A 21 -15.85 -19.31 -12.52
N GLU A 22 -16.58 -18.54 -11.71
CA GLU A 22 -17.93 -18.90 -11.30
C GLU A 22 -18.89 -18.89 -12.51
N PRO A 23 -19.94 -19.71 -12.48
CA PRO A 23 -20.98 -19.65 -13.50
C PRO A 23 -21.61 -18.26 -13.53
N ASP A 24 -21.90 -17.76 -14.73
CA ASP A 24 -22.67 -16.53 -14.91
C ASP A 24 -24.00 -16.64 -14.12
N PRO A 25 -24.26 -15.74 -13.15
CA PRO A 25 -25.42 -15.83 -12.27
C PRO A 25 -26.76 -15.76 -13.01
N LEU A 26 -26.78 -15.20 -14.23
CA LEU A 26 -28.01 -15.09 -15.07
C LEU A 26 -28.21 -16.28 -15.97
N THR A 27 -27.13 -16.86 -16.53
CA THR A 27 -27.22 -17.94 -17.54
C THR A 27 -26.79 -19.31 -17.02
N GLY A 28 -26.17 -19.39 -15.85
CA GLY A 28 -25.62 -20.61 -15.27
C GLY A 28 -24.43 -21.20 -16.03
N LYS A 29 -23.98 -20.55 -17.11
CA LYS A 29 -22.90 -21.06 -17.97
C LYS A 29 -21.53 -20.59 -17.44
N ARG A 30 -20.57 -21.49 -17.39
CA ARG A 30 -19.17 -21.15 -17.10
C ARG A 30 -18.50 -20.53 -18.32
N HIS A 31 -17.70 -19.50 -18.09
CA HIS A 31 -16.93 -18.85 -19.14
C HIS A 31 -15.83 -19.78 -19.65
N THR A 32 -15.85 -20.08 -20.95
CA THR A 32 -14.76 -20.79 -21.62
C THR A 32 -13.60 -19.81 -21.89
N ARG A 33 -12.41 -20.18 -21.45
CA ARG A 33 -11.18 -19.40 -21.67
C ARG A 33 -10.27 -20.08 -22.68
N TYR A 34 -9.56 -19.25 -23.44
CA TYR A 34 -8.59 -19.67 -24.44
C TYR A 34 -7.25 -18.99 -24.16
N VAL A 35 -6.19 -19.79 -24.04
CA VAL A 35 -4.81 -19.30 -23.89
C VAL A 35 -3.95 -19.91 -25.00
N THR A 36 -3.12 -19.10 -25.66
CA THR A 36 -2.15 -19.59 -26.62
C THR A 36 -0.82 -19.82 -25.92
N PHE A 37 -0.29 -21.04 -26.05
CA PHE A 37 1.01 -21.43 -25.52
C PHE A 37 1.97 -21.75 -26.66
N ASN A 38 3.16 -21.16 -26.64
CA ASN A 38 4.22 -21.43 -27.62
C ASN A 38 5.28 -22.32 -26.97
N GLY A 39 5.46 -23.53 -27.52
CA GLY A 39 6.42 -24.49 -26.99
C GLY A 39 6.08 -25.94 -27.34
N THR A 40 6.55 -26.88 -26.52
CA THR A 40 6.30 -28.30 -26.69
C THR A 40 4.90 -28.70 -26.20
N LYS A 41 4.38 -29.86 -26.67
CA LYS A 41 3.11 -30.42 -26.17
C LYS A 41 3.13 -30.66 -24.67
N LYS A 42 4.25 -31.16 -24.13
CA LYS A 42 4.44 -31.39 -22.70
C LYS A 42 4.38 -30.10 -21.89
N GLY A 43 4.99 -29.00 -22.44
CA GLY A 43 4.90 -27.67 -21.82
C GLY A 43 3.47 -27.14 -21.84
N ALA A 44 2.72 -27.31 -22.95
CA ALA A 44 1.32 -26.94 -23.04
C ALA A 44 0.44 -27.70 -22.05
N GLN A 45 0.70 -28.98 -21.82
CA GLN A 45 0.03 -29.78 -20.79
C GLN A 45 0.31 -29.27 -19.38
N GLY A 46 1.58 -28.98 -19.05
CA GLY A 46 1.97 -28.41 -17.76
C GLY A 46 1.29 -27.06 -17.51
N GLU A 47 1.24 -26.20 -18.53
CA GLU A 47 0.56 -24.90 -18.44
C GLU A 47 -0.95 -25.05 -18.25
N LEU A 48 -1.60 -25.97 -18.96
CA LEU A 48 -3.01 -26.25 -18.75
C LEU A 48 -3.29 -26.76 -17.34
N THR A 49 -2.47 -27.68 -16.82
CA THR A 49 -2.62 -28.19 -15.44
C THR A 49 -2.47 -27.04 -14.42
N ARG A 50 -1.53 -26.12 -14.64
CA ARG A 50 -1.36 -24.93 -13.78
C ARG A 50 -2.60 -24.05 -13.80
N LEU A 51 -3.13 -23.76 -15.02
CA LEU A 51 -4.32 -22.93 -15.17
C LEU A 51 -5.56 -23.55 -14.54
N LEU A 52 -5.73 -24.88 -14.66
CA LEU A 52 -6.83 -25.61 -14.03
C LEU A 52 -6.71 -25.61 -12.50
N ALA A 53 -5.50 -25.75 -11.97
CA ALA A 53 -5.28 -25.63 -10.53
C ALA A 53 -5.59 -24.22 -9.99
N GLU A 54 -5.29 -23.18 -10.75
CA GLU A 54 -5.66 -21.80 -10.42
C GLU A 54 -7.18 -21.58 -10.42
N VAL A 55 -7.90 -22.21 -11.36
CA VAL A 55 -9.37 -22.21 -11.40
C VAL A 55 -9.97 -22.93 -10.21
N ASP A 56 -9.49 -24.16 -9.93
CA ASP A 56 -9.97 -24.96 -8.80
C ASP A 56 -9.65 -24.33 -7.44
N ALA A 57 -8.58 -23.53 -7.35
CA ALA A 57 -8.23 -22.75 -6.17
C ALA A 57 -8.98 -21.41 -6.05
N GLY A 58 -9.91 -21.10 -6.99
CA GLY A 58 -10.61 -19.82 -7.01
C GLY A 58 -9.73 -18.60 -7.37
N ILE A 59 -8.48 -18.83 -7.81
CA ILE A 59 -7.48 -17.79 -8.08
C ILE A 59 -7.62 -17.24 -9.53
N SER A 60 -8.42 -17.89 -10.36
CA SER A 60 -8.54 -17.59 -11.78
C SER A 60 -9.43 -16.37 -12.03
N VAL A 61 -8.81 -15.21 -12.19
CA VAL A 61 -9.47 -13.94 -12.51
C VAL A 61 -9.56 -13.73 -14.02
N ALA A 62 -10.62 -13.06 -14.50
CA ALA A 62 -10.74 -12.71 -15.91
C ALA A 62 -9.56 -11.82 -16.38
N PRO A 63 -8.99 -12.03 -17.58
CA PRO A 63 -7.96 -11.17 -18.11
C PRO A 63 -8.41 -9.71 -18.11
N SER A 64 -7.60 -8.85 -17.52
CA SER A 64 -7.87 -7.41 -17.45
C SER A 64 -6.66 -6.62 -17.98
N PRO A 65 -6.88 -5.60 -18.82
CA PRO A 65 -5.82 -4.71 -19.29
C PRO A 65 -5.41 -3.67 -18.25
N VAL A 66 -6.11 -3.59 -17.12
CA VAL A 66 -5.86 -2.60 -16.05
C VAL A 66 -4.40 -2.62 -15.63
N THR A 67 -3.76 -1.46 -15.67
CA THR A 67 -2.39 -1.28 -15.23
C THR A 67 -2.29 -1.08 -13.72
N VAL A 68 -1.07 -1.21 -13.17
CA VAL A 68 -0.80 -0.88 -11.76
C VAL A 68 -1.12 0.58 -11.47
N ALA A 69 -0.84 1.50 -12.42
CA ALA A 69 -1.16 2.92 -12.27
C ALA A 69 -2.67 3.16 -12.19
N ASP A 70 -3.43 2.64 -13.16
CA ASP A 70 -4.89 2.81 -13.21
C ASP A 70 -5.56 2.28 -11.95
N TYR A 71 -5.11 1.09 -11.50
CA TYR A 71 -5.64 0.48 -10.30
C TYR A 71 -5.35 1.31 -9.04
N LEU A 72 -4.09 1.76 -8.87
CA LEU A 72 -3.70 2.56 -7.70
C LEU A 72 -4.45 3.89 -7.64
N GLN A 73 -4.60 4.57 -8.77
CA GLN A 73 -5.35 5.82 -8.86
C GLN A 73 -6.81 5.61 -8.49
N GLY A 74 -7.49 4.66 -9.14
CA GLY A 74 -8.89 4.35 -8.84
C GLY A 74 -9.13 3.88 -7.40
N TRP A 75 -8.18 3.11 -6.84
CA TRP A 75 -8.25 2.71 -5.43
C TRP A 75 -8.16 3.91 -4.49
N LEU A 76 -7.20 4.82 -4.74
CA LEU A 76 -6.98 6.01 -3.90
C LEU A 76 -8.11 7.04 -4.03
N ASP A 77 -8.74 7.13 -5.20
CA ASP A 77 -9.88 8.02 -5.42
C ASP A 77 -11.12 7.53 -4.65
N GLY A 78 -11.32 6.22 -4.53
CA GLY A 78 -12.40 5.63 -3.74
C GLY A 78 -12.04 5.30 -2.29
N ALA A 79 -10.92 5.79 -1.76
CA ALA A 79 -10.43 5.45 -0.41
C ALA A 79 -10.92 6.43 0.67
N ASP A 80 -12.21 6.76 0.69
CA ASP A 80 -12.80 7.70 1.67
C ASP A 80 -12.77 7.17 3.12
N TYR A 81 -12.57 5.87 3.29
CA TYR A 81 -12.38 5.23 4.60
C TYR A 81 -11.00 5.55 5.23
N LEU A 82 -10.05 6.11 4.48
CA LEU A 82 -8.76 6.54 4.99
C LEU A 82 -8.84 7.96 5.53
N ALA A 83 -8.21 8.21 6.68
CA ALA A 83 -8.00 9.57 7.17
C ALA A 83 -7.30 10.43 6.11
N GLY A 84 -7.69 11.70 6.00
CA GLY A 84 -7.23 12.62 4.96
C GLY A 84 -5.70 12.62 4.77
N LYS A 85 -4.96 12.73 5.87
CA LYS A 85 -3.48 12.70 5.85
C LYS A 85 -2.90 11.36 5.39
N THR A 86 -3.53 10.26 5.74
CA THR A 86 -3.12 8.93 5.29
C THR A 86 -3.32 8.80 3.79
N ARG A 87 -4.46 9.24 3.26
CA ARG A 87 -4.76 9.23 1.83
C ARG A 87 -3.78 10.09 1.05
N GLU A 88 -3.47 11.31 1.53
CA GLU A 88 -2.45 12.17 0.93
C GLU A 88 -1.07 11.49 0.87
N ARG A 89 -0.65 10.88 1.98
CA ARG A 89 0.64 10.17 2.06
C ARG A 89 0.69 8.98 1.12
N TYR A 90 -0.40 8.21 1.04
CA TYR A 90 -0.49 7.06 0.14
C TYR A 90 -0.43 7.50 -1.32
N ARG A 91 -1.15 8.58 -1.67
CA ARG A 91 -1.12 9.18 -3.00
C ARG A 91 0.29 9.65 -3.36
N ALA A 92 0.94 10.40 -2.49
CA ALA A 92 2.31 10.85 -2.73
C ALA A 92 3.30 9.69 -2.94
N LEU A 93 3.21 8.62 -2.13
CA LEU A 93 4.06 7.43 -2.30
C LEU A 93 3.72 6.67 -3.60
N ALA A 94 2.45 6.57 -3.96
CA ALA A 94 2.03 5.94 -5.21
C ALA A 94 2.57 6.70 -6.43
N GLU A 95 2.36 8.01 -6.48
CA GLU A 95 2.75 8.87 -7.59
C GLU A 95 4.27 9.03 -7.74
N GLN A 96 4.99 9.13 -6.62
CA GLN A 96 6.43 9.40 -6.66
C GLN A 96 7.27 8.13 -6.69
N GLN A 97 6.82 7.01 -6.09
CA GLN A 97 7.66 5.85 -5.87
C GLN A 97 7.16 4.57 -6.56
N ILE A 98 5.85 4.40 -6.79
CA ILE A 98 5.32 3.16 -7.34
C ILE A 98 5.05 3.31 -8.84
N ILE A 99 4.22 4.28 -9.21
CA ILE A 99 3.75 4.48 -10.59
C ILE A 99 4.89 4.72 -11.59
N PRO A 100 5.95 5.49 -11.29
CA PRO A 100 7.04 5.69 -12.23
C PRO A 100 7.81 4.41 -12.58
N HIS A 101 7.78 3.40 -11.72
CA HIS A 101 8.55 2.18 -11.87
C HIS A 101 7.72 0.97 -12.27
N LEU A 102 6.51 0.85 -11.76
CA LEU A 102 5.64 -0.32 -11.93
C LEU A 102 4.33 0.02 -12.66
N GLY A 103 3.99 1.31 -12.78
CA GLY A 103 2.69 1.79 -13.22
C GLY A 103 2.25 1.32 -14.60
N ALA A 104 3.14 1.28 -15.59
CA ALA A 104 2.82 0.85 -16.95
C ALA A 104 2.57 -0.66 -17.09
N MET A 105 2.86 -1.45 -16.06
CA MET A 105 2.69 -2.89 -16.09
C MET A 105 1.23 -3.28 -15.85
N ALA A 106 0.71 -4.25 -16.62
CA ALA A 106 -0.59 -4.83 -16.33
C ALA A 106 -0.60 -5.45 -14.92
N LEU A 107 -1.60 -5.12 -14.10
CA LEU A 107 -1.69 -5.52 -12.70
C LEU A 107 -1.56 -7.05 -12.51
N GLN A 108 -2.23 -7.83 -13.37
CA GLN A 108 -2.18 -9.29 -13.37
C GLN A 108 -0.85 -9.89 -13.81
N LYS A 109 0.05 -9.09 -14.42
CA LYS A 109 1.41 -9.50 -14.81
C LYS A 109 2.48 -9.14 -13.80
N LEU A 110 2.11 -8.44 -12.73
CA LEU A 110 3.04 -8.10 -11.67
C LEU A 110 3.57 -9.37 -10.99
N ARG A 111 4.89 -9.44 -10.79
CA ARG A 111 5.59 -10.59 -10.19
C ARG A 111 6.41 -10.17 -8.97
N PRO A 112 6.66 -11.09 -8.02
CA PRO A 112 7.51 -10.79 -6.87
C PRO A 112 8.90 -10.27 -7.24
N SER A 113 9.53 -10.80 -8.31
CA SER A 113 10.84 -10.35 -8.80
C SER A 113 10.85 -8.86 -9.17
N TYR A 114 9.79 -8.38 -9.83
CA TYR A 114 9.71 -6.96 -10.20
C TYR A 114 9.60 -6.03 -8.97
N ILE A 115 8.94 -6.50 -7.92
CA ILE A 115 8.86 -5.77 -6.64
C ILE A 115 10.22 -5.76 -5.94
N ALA A 116 10.95 -6.88 -5.94
CA ALA A 116 12.30 -6.95 -5.39
C ALA A 116 13.27 -6.02 -6.14
N ASP A 117 13.26 -6.05 -7.49
CA ASP A 117 14.08 -5.17 -8.33
C ASP A 117 13.72 -3.69 -8.14
N TRP A 118 12.42 -3.40 -7.94
CA TRP A 118 11.94 -2.06 -7.63
C TRP A 118 12.49 -1.56 -6.28
N HIS A 119 12.51 -2.37 -5.22
CA HIS A 119 13.14 -2.01 -3.94
C HIS A 119 14.62 -1.65 -4.13
N ILE A 120 15.37 -2.45 -4.88
CA ILE A 120 16.80 -2.20 -5.15
C ILE A 120 16.98 -0.87 -5.87
N ARG A 121 16.15 -0.58 -6.87
CA ARG A 121 16.21 0.70 -7.59
C ARG A 121 15.92 1.88 -6.68
N LEU A 122 14.87 1.81 -5.85
CA LEU A 122 14.53 2.88 -4.92
C LEU A 122 15.63 3.15 -3.90
N LEU A 123 16.27 2.10 -3.38
CA LEU A 123 17.39 2.22 -2.43
C LEU A 123 18.64 2.82 -3.07
N ARG A 124 18.80 2.75 -4.41
CA ARG A 124 19.96 3.29 -5.11
C ARG A 124 19.72 4.70 -5.65
N SER A 125 18.55 4.94 -6.22
CA SER A 125 18.29 6.16 -7.01
C SER A 125 16.80 6.57 -7.05
N GLY A 126 16.00 6.14 -6.07
CA GLY A 126 14.54 6.42 -6.05
C GLY A 126 14.17 7.80 -5.53
N GLY A 127 15.09 8.55 -4.99
CA GLY A 127 14.86 9.88 -4.44
C GLY A 127 14.86 10.98 -5.50
N LYS A 128 14.53 12.19 -5.06
CA LYS A 128 14.64 13.39 -5.89
C LYS A 128 16.09 13.55 -6.35
N ASP A 129 16.28 13.96 -7.59
CA ASP A 129 17.60 14.14 -8.22
C ASP A 129 18.45 12.86 -8.30
N GLY A 130 17.81 11.67 -8.29
CA GLY A 130 18.51 10.38 -8.41
C GLY A 130 19.22 9.90 -7.13
N ASN A 131 18.95 10.53 -5.98
CA ASN A 131 19.50 10.10 -4.71
C ASN A 131 18.85 8.82 -4.18
N ALA A 132 19.54 8.11 -3.29
CA ALA A 132 19.02 6.94 -2.59
C ALA A 132 17.84 7.31 -1.68
N LEU A 133 16.83 6.45 -1.62
CA LEU A 133 15.78 6.54 -0.61
C LEU A 133 16.17 5.76 0.65
N SER A 134 15.70 6.24 1.81
CA SER A 134 15.85 5.48 3.05
C SER A 134 15.05 4.17 3.01
N ALA A 135 15.55 3.14 3.69
CA ALA A 135 14.86 1.86 3.86
C ALA A 135 13.43 2.04 4.43
N ARG A 136 13.24 3.03 5.30
CA ARG A 136 11.94 3.40 5.87
C ARG A 136 10.96 3.88 4.79
N THR A 137 11.40 4.74 3.87
CA THR A 137 10.57 5.24 2.78
C THR A 137 10.20 4.11 1.81
N VAL A 138 11.15 3.25 1.44
CA VAL A 138 10.90 2.08 0.57
C VAL A 138 9.93 1.11 1.25
N SER A 139 10.10 0.84 2.55
CA SER A 139 9.18 0.01 3.32
C SER A 139 7.75 0.59 3.36
N HIS A 140 7.61 1.91 3.47
CA HIS A 140 6.30 2.56 3.41
C HIS A 140 5.67 2.45 2.01
N ALA A 141 6.43 2.66 0.94
CA ALA A 141 5.94 2.48 -0.43
C ALA A 141 5.52 1.02 -0.70
N HIS A 142 6.30 0.05 -0.21
CA HIS A 142 5.93 -1.37 -0.26
C HIS A 142 4.60 -1.62 0.46
N ARG A 143 4.39 -1.06 1.65
CA ARG A 143 3.14 -1.22 2.42
C ARG A 143 1.94 -0.66 1.66
N VAL A 144 2.08 0.49 0.98
CA VAL A 144 1.02 1.06 0.14
C VAL A 144 0.67 0.10 -1.00
N LEU A 145 1.68 -0.40 -1.73
CA LEU A 145 1.48 -1.37 -2.81
C LEU A 145 0.83 -2.66 -2.27
N HIS A 146 1.32 -3.19 -1.15
CA HIS A 146 0.76 -4.39 -0.52
C HIS A 146 -0.72 -4.20 -0.14
N THR A 147 -1.08 -3.05 0.46
CA THR A 147 -2.46 -2.73 0.84
C THR A 147 -3.36 -2.63 -0.40
N ALA A 148 -2.91 -1.95 -1.44
CA ALA A 148 -3.65 -1.84 -2.70
C ALA A 148 -3.87 -3.21 -3.36
N LEU A 149 -2.83 -4.05 -3.41
CA LEU A 149 -2.94 -5.40 -3.97
C LEU A 149 -3.82 -6.32 -3.11
N ALA A 150 -3.85 -6.16 -1.78
CA ALA A 150 -4.79 -6.88 -0.93
C ALA A 150 -6.25 -6.52 -1.27
N ARG A 151 -6.53 -5.24 -1.47
CA ARG A 151 -7.84 -4.78 -1.94
C ARG A 151 -8.18 -5.26 -3.35
N ALA A 152 -7.16 -5.42 -4.22
CA ALA A 152 -7.37 -5.99 -5.56
C ALA A 152 -7.75 -7.48 -5.50
N VAL A 153 -7.23 -8.22 -4.53
CA VAL A 153 -7.64 -9.61 -4.27
C VAL A 153 -9.07 -9.66 -3.74
N GLU A 154 -9.41 -8.84 -2.74
CA GLU A 154 -10.77 -8.77 -2.18
C GLU A 154 -11.84 -8.40 -3.23
N ARG A 155 -11.45 -7.60 -4.25
CA ARG A 155 -12.31 -7.22 -5.39
C ARG A 155 -12.19 -8.16 -6.58
N GLU A 156 -11.50 -9.27 -6.44
CA GLU A 156 -11.31 -10.29 -7.49
C GLU A 156 -10.64 -9.75 -8.77
N VAL A 157 -9.90 -8.63 -8.69
CA VAL A 157 -9.15 -8.07 -9.83
C VAL A 157 -7.87 -8.86 -10.08
N ILE A 158 -7.28 -9.42 -9.03
CA ILE A 158 -6.13 -10.35 -9.08
C ILE A 158 -6.37 -11.53 -8.14
N GLY A 159 -5.84 -12.69 -8.49
CA GLY A 159 -6.04 -13.91 -7.70
C GLY A 159 -5.16 -14.02 -6.44
N ARG A 160 -4.08 -13.24 -6.35
CA ARG A 160 -3.17 -13.24 -5.19
C ARG A 160 -2.41 -11.94 -5.05
N ASN A 161 -2.06 -11.60 -3.83
CA ASN A 161 -1.19 -10.46 -3.55
C ASN A 161 0.29 -10.87 -3.66
N VAL A 162 0.93 -10.48 -4.76
CA VAL A 162 2.35 -10.83 -5.02
C VAL A 162 3.34 -10.06 -4.13
N ALA A 163 2.93 -8.96 -3.51
CA ALA A 163 3.76 -8.24 -2.56
C ALA A 163 3.91 -8.98 -1.22
N SER A 164 2.97 -9.88 -0.87
CA SER A 164 3.01 -10.62 0.40
C SER A 164 4.23 -11.53 0.55
N VAL A 165 4.81 -12.00 -0.56
CA VAL A 165 5.98 -12.89 -0.54
C VAL A 165 7.32 -12.16 -0.64
N VAL A 166 7.29 -10.82 -0.83
CA VAL A 166 8.48 -9.99 -0.91
C VAL A 166 8.66 -9.23 0.41
N ARG A 167 9.77 -9.47 1.08
CA ARG A 167 10.10 -8.75 2.31
C ARG A 167 10.53 -7.31 2.00
N PRO A 168 9.95 -6.30 2.65
CA PRO A 168 10.46 -4.93 2.53
C PRO A 168 11.87 -4.82 3.13
N PRO A 169 12.65 -3.79 2.76
CA PRO A 169 13.95 -3.54 3.36
C PRO A 169 13.85 -3.42 4.88
N LYS A 170 14.86 -3.99 5.58
CA LYS A 170 14.97 -3.85 7.03
C LYS A 170 15.20 -2.39 7.38
N VAL A 171 14.37 -1.87 8.27
CA VAL A 171 14.54 -0.52 8.82
C VAL A 171 15.31 -0.65 10.12
N GLU A 172 16.47 -0.04 10.20
CA GLU A 172 17.19 0.09 11.45
C GLU A 172 16.45 1.09 12.33
N THR A 173 16.20 0.70 13.56
CA THR A 173 15.57 1.55 14.56
C THR A 173 16.67 2.20 15.37
N GLU A 174 16.86 3.49 15.21
CA GLU A 174 17.71 4.27 16.09
C GLU A 174 17.01 4.41 17.44
N GLU A 175 17.80 4.32 18.51
CA GLU A 175 17.30 4.56 19.85
C GLU A 175 16.90 6.03 19.98
N VAL A 176 15.70 6.28 20.49
CA VAL A 176 15.21 7.65 20.67
C VAL A 176 15.87 8.23 21.92
N GLU A 177 16.69 9.26 21.74
CA GLU A 177 17.19 10.03 22.86
C GLU A 177 16.06 10.77 23.57
N ILE A 178 15.92 10.53 24.86
CA ILE A 178 14.96 11.22 25.72
C ILE A 178 15.65 12.32 26.52
N LEU A 179 14.95 13.43 26.74
CA LEU A 179 15.48 14.53 27.55
C LEU A 179 15.64 14.09 29.00
N THR A 180 16.80 14.37 29.59
CA THR A 180 17.03 14.21 31.02
C THR A 180 16.29 15.27 31.82
N ALA A 181 16.07 15.04 33.13
CA ALA A 181 15.45 16.01 34.04
C ALA A 181 16.16 17.36 34.02
N ASN A 182 17.50 17.36 33.99
CA ASN A 182 18.31 18.59 33.93
C ASN A 182 18.08 19.35 32.60
N GLN A 183 17.99 18.63 31.46
CA GLN A 183 17.73 19.25 30.18
C GLN A 183 16.32 19.86 30.14
N ILE A 184 15.32 19.20 30.74
CA ILE A 184 13.94 19.71 30.86
C ILE A 184 13.94 20.98 31.73
N GLY A 185 14.62 20.99 32.89
CA GLY A 185 14.76 22.17 33.76
C GLY A 185 15.41 23.36 33.06
N ASN A 186 16.48 23.10 32.31
CA ASN A 186 17.15 24.12 31.50
C ASN A 186 16.26 24.65 30.38
N LEU A 187 15.49 23.79 29.74
CA LEU A 187 14.53 24.20 28.70
C LEU A 187 13.46 25.14 29.28
N PHE A 188 12.85 24.81 30.41
CA PHE A 188 11.86 25.68 31.06
C PHE A 188 12.46 27.00 31.50
N THR A 189 13.69 27.00 32.00
CA THR A 189 14.39 28.25 32.38
C THR A 189 14.61 29.15 31.17
N LYS A 190 15.04 28.59 30.03
CA LYS A 190 15.25 29.34 28.78
C LYS A 190 13.95 29.83 28.15
N LEU A 191 12.85 29.14 28.37
CA LEU A 191 11.53 29.51 27.82
C LEU A 191 10.76 30.49 28.73
N ARG A 192 11.27 30.91 29.86
CA ARG A 192 10.60 31.91 30.72
C ARG A 192 10.29 33.19 29.93
N GLY A 193 9.02 33.61 29.95
CA GLY A 193 8.54 34.75 29.17
C GLY A 193 8.35 34.51 27.69
N HIS A 194 8.69 33.33 27.18
CA HIS A 194 8.49 32.99 25.77
C HIS A 194 7.13 32.33 25.54
N ARG A 195 6.47 32.66 24.41
CA ARG A 195 5.15 32.12 24.01
C ARG A 195 5.07 30.60 23.91
N LEU A 196 6.18 29.93 23.75
CA LEU A 196 6.26 28.47 23.67
C LEU A 196 6.30 27.76 25.03
N LEU A 197 6.43 28.50 26.15
CA LEU A 197 6.48 27.89 27.48
C LEU A 197 5.25 27.04 27.80
N PRO A 198 4.00 27.50 27.60
CA PRO A 198 2.82 26.68 27.86
C PRO A 198 2.76 25.43 26.99
N ILE A 199 3.17 25.54 25.73
CA ILE A 199 3.21 24.44 24.77
C ILE A 199 4.21 23.38 25.24
N ALA A 200 5.42 23.79 25.63
CA ALA A 200 6.46 22.89 26.14
C ALA A 200 6.00 22.21 27.46
N ALA A 201 5.36 22.98 28.35
CA ALA A 201 4.83 22.44 29.60
C ALA A 201 3.77 21.35 29.37
N LEU A 202 2.81 21.59 28.48
CA LEU A 202 1.78 20.62 28.14
C LEU A 202 2.35 19.40 27.38
N ALA A 203 3.31 19.63 26.48
CA ALA A 203 3.93 18.54 25.72
C ALA A 203 4.74 17.62 26.64
N LEU A 204 5.54 18.18 27.57
CA LEU A 204 6.41 17.42 28.46
C LEU A 204 5.70 16.92 29.71
N GLY A 205 4.80 17.72 30.28
CA GLY A 205 4.11 17.39 31.53
C GLY A 205 2.91 16.47 31.32
N ALA A 206 2.10 16.71 30.29
CA ALA A 206 0.91 15.91 29.98
C ALA A 206 1.10 14.94 28.81
N GLY A 207 2.25 14.94 28.13
CA GLY A 207 2.54 14.02 27.00
C GLY A 207 1.69 14.27 25.76
N LEU A 208 1.16 15.47 25.56
CA LEU A 208 0.27 15.78 24.44
C LEU A 208 1.01 15.76 23.12
N ARG A 209 0.37 15.15 22.11
CA ARG A 209 0.84 15.20 20.73
C ARG A 209 0.61 16.58 20.13
N ARG A 210 1.42 16.95 19.12
CA ARG A 210 1.27 18.25 18.44
C ARG A 210 -0.16 18.56 17.99
N GLY A 211 -0.85 17.60 17.39
CA GLY A 211 -2.24 17.80 16.94
C GLY A 211 -3.22 18.03 18.09
N GLU A 212 -3.02 17.35 19.20
CA GLU A 212 -3.81 17.50 20.42
C GLU A 212 -3.58 18.87 21.07
N LEU A 213 -2.29 19.30 21.15
CA LEU A 213 -1.94 20.65 21.61
C LEU A 213 -2.59 21.75 20.77
N CYS A 214 -2.59 21.60 19.44
CA CYS A 214 -3.19 22.59 18.54
C CYS A 214 -4.73 22.62 18.62
N ALA A 215 -5.35 21.52 19.00
CA ALA A 215 -6.82 21.38 19.11
C ALA A 215 -7.34 21.63 20.53
N LEU A 216 -6.47 21.84 21.52
CA LEU A 216 -6.84 22.03 22.91
C LEU A 216 -7.69 23.30 23.08
N ARG A 217 -8.81 23.16 23.78
CA ARG A 217 -9.75 24.25 24.07
C ARG A 217 -9.82 24.50 25.58
N TRP A 218 -10.09 25.72 25.99
CA TRP A 218 -10.24 26.10 27.39
C TRP A 218 -11.32 25.30 28.13
N GLY A 219 -12.39 24.89 27.45
CA GLY A 219 -13.43 24.02 28.05
C GLY A 219 -12.92 22.60 28.39
N GLY A 220 -11.76 22.20 27.90
CA GLY A 220 -11.11 20.94 28.27
C GLY A 220 -10.04 21.07 29.35
N VAL A 221 -9.85 22.27 29.93
CA VAL A 221 -8.82 22.55 30.96
C VAL A 221 -9.52 22.94 32.27
N ASP A 222 -9.33 22.14 33.29
CA ASP A 222 -9.79 22.44 34.64
C ASP A 222 -8.55 22.75 35.51
N LEU A 223 -8.42 24.01 35.90
CA LEU A 223 -7.27 24.50 36.68
C LEU A 223 -7.44 24.20 38.17
N ASP A 224 -8.68 24.09 38.65
CA ASP A 224 -8.96 23.81 40.05
C ASP A 224 -8.71 22.35 40.39
N GLU A 225 -9.16 21.46 39.52
CA GLU A 225 -8.91 20.02 39.64
C GLU A 225 -7.57 19.56 39.00
N ALA A 226 -6.82 20.50 38.44
CA ALA A 226 -5.55 20.22 37.70
C ALA A 226 -5.70 19.10 36.64
N THR A 227 -6.82 19.08 35.96
CA THR A 227 -7.13 18.06 34.94
C THR A 227 -7.20 18.65 33.55
N LEU A 228 -6.95 17.77 32.55
CA LEU A 228 -6.95 18.14 31.15
C LEU A 228 -7.66 17.04 30.34
N ARG A 229 -8.64 17.43 29.54
CA ARG A 229 -9.37 16.52 28.65
C ARG A 229 -8.98 16.78 27.21
N VAL A 230 -8.49 15.73 26.54
CA VAL A 230 -8.16 15.75 25.11
C VAL A 230 -9.29 15.11 24.32
N GLU A 231 -10.07 15.92 23.63
CA GLU A 231 -11.23 15.47 22.84
C GLU A 231 -10.93 15.49 21.34
N TYR A 232 -10.04 16.36 20.89
CA TYR A 232 -9.77 16.61 19.49
C TYR A 232 -8.29 16.59 19.19
N ALA A 233 -7.94 16.26 17.93
CA ALA A 233 -6.60 16.40 17.40
C ALA A 233 -6.70 17.10 16.04
N MET A 234 -5.94 18.16 15.85
CA MET A 234 -5.87 18.91 14.60
C MET A 234 -4.93 18.21 13.62
N GLU A 235 -5.41 17.96 12.40
CA GLU A 235 -4.62 17.36 11.34
C GLU A 235 -4.48 18.35 10.18
N GLN A 236 -3.27 18.76 9.87
CA GLN A 236 -2.99 19.62 8.72
C GLN A 236 -2.88 18.79 7.44
N THR A 237 -3.81 18.95 6.52
CA THR A 237 -3.78 18.39 5.17
C THR A 237 -3.34 19.44 4.14
N ARG A 238 -3.08 19.03 2.90
CA ARG A 238 -2.81 19.96 1.80
C ARG A 238 -4.04 20.80 1.44
N ALA A 239 -5.23 20.29 1.71
CA ALA A 239 -6.48 21.01 1.53
C ALA A 239 -6.72 22.07 2.63
N GLY A 240 -5.83 22.15 3.63
CA GLY A 240 -5.97 23.06 4.76
C GLY A 240 -6.27 22.32 6.06
N LEU A 241 -6.66 23.10 7.08
CA LEU A 241 -7.19 22.59 8.34
C LEU A 241 -8.66 22.25 8.11
N PRO A 242 -9.17 21.12 8.65
CA PRO A 242 -10.61 20.92 8.69
C PRO A 242 -11.25 22.00 9.56
N ASP A 243 -12.41 22.50 9.14
CA ASP A 243 -13.22 23.45 9.87
C ASP A 243 -13.70 22.91 11.20
#